data_7baa8e80f262b9a2ede70f86b9718c03
#
_entry.id   7baa8e80f262b9a2ede70f86b9718c03
#
_cell.length_a   1.000
_cell.length_b   1.000
_cell.length_c   1.000
_cell.angle_alpha   90.00
_cell.angle_beta   90.00
_cell.angle_gamma   90.00
#
_symmetry.space_group_name_H-M   'P 1'
#
loop_
_entity.id
_entity.type
_entity.pdbx_description
1 polymer ?
#
loop_
_entity_poly.entity_id
_entity_poly.type
_entity_poly.pdbx_seq_one_letter_code
_entity_poly.pdbx_strand_id
1 'polypeptide(L)'
;MAKSCQTHSRCKTSENSSNQASARAPCASFRLRPGAAAIAVFFVLWLLPTVCRAQSRDVVCREGVGDFEAEFLTGVRVRVGPARFGDLESRVCAAALSWGDQNLVIGDSAAQADVDAFGVDLGLGAPVAALQVKKSKGECCMEYRIYSLRAPPVLLHTIRGGEFFSAADTDLDGRVEIWTDDAASVEGFENLRLHDLDFAPPMVLRFARGRLLNASSEFRSFYDQKIADERAKLTAQDLGDFKNSDGRLAPATALPPGWPLRLRSVKMRVLEIVWCYLYSGREEAGWRSLAEMWPASDLDRIRAAILSARVRGILSQLDGISVPVSAGGKNHAKIFDGTVIVSATPGLTPKGVKPKQEITPPKAILMERPPPVTAVEIELAQSESTLKLVIDSAGKVRSVEVLGAVQSVDAGLVKSTANWKFIPAFSNGEPVASQIFLGVSLKR
;
A
#
# COMPACT_ATOMS: atom_id res chain seq x y z
N MET A 1 -32.67 45.59 -6.45
CA MET A 1 -32.56 46.33 -7.71
C MET A 1 -31.87 45.43 -8.73
N ALA A 2 -32.61 45.09 -9.75
CA ALA A 2 -32.23 44.21 -10.84
C ALA A 2 -31.25 44.88 -11.82
N LYS A 3 -30.41 44.11 -12.51
CA LYS A 3 -30.33 44.12 -13.98
C LYS A 3 -29.53 42.93 -14.50
N SER A 4 -30.23 42.14 -15.24
CA SER A 4 -29.90 41.14 -16.24
C SER A 4 -29.07 41.73 -17.39
N CYS A 5 -28.17 40.94 -17.97
CA CYS A 5 -27.84 41.06 -19.39
C CYS A 5 -27.43 39.69 -19.95
N GLN A 6 -28.32 39.10 -20.71
CA GLN A 6 -28.07 38.00 -21.66
C GLN A 6 -27.49 38.60 -22.96
N THR A 7 -26.54 37.90 -23.56
CA THR A 7 -26.31 38.02 -25.02
C THR A 7 -25.95 36.66 -25.59
N HIS A 8 -26.82 36.19 -26.48
CA HIS A 8 -26.62 35.11 -27.44
C HIS A 8 -25.58 35.49 -28.52
N SER A 9 -24.80 34.54 -28.95
CA SER A 9 -24.24 34.52 -30.31
C SER A 9 -24.13 33.09 -30.85
N ARG A 10 -24.86 32.92 -31.93
CA ARG A 10 -24.88 31.74 -32.85
C ARG A 10 -23.54 31.68 -33.58
N CYS A 11 -23.05 30.46 -33.82
CA CYS A 11 -22.05 30.22 -34.85
C CYS A 11 -22.55 29.26 -35.90
N LYS A 12 -22.26 29.62 -37.14
CA LYS A 12 -22.70 29.00 -38.39
C LYS A 12 -21.82 27.80 -38.73
N THR A 13 -22.48 26.79 -39.26
CA THR A 13 -21.94 25.70 -40.08
C THR A 13 -21.43 26.21 -41.42
N SER A 14 -20.31 25.64 -41.89
CA SER A 14 -19.97 25.63 -43.33
C SER A 14 -19.40 24.26 -43.67
N GLU A 15 -20.19 23.54 -44.47
CA GLU A 15 -19.78 22.40 -45.30
C GLU A 15 -18.86 22.92 -46.45
N ASN A 16 -17.89 22.16 -46.78
CA ASN A 16 -17.49 22.02 -48.21
C ASN A 16 -16.75 20.72 -48.46
N SER A 17 -17.20 20.13 -49.48
CA SER A 17 -16.99 18.86 -50.13
C SER A 17 -15.71 18.76 -50.98
N SER A 18 -15.39 17.51 -51.28
CA SER A 18 -14.87 16.91 -52.52
C SER A 18 -13.33 16.73 -52.63
N ASN A 19 -12.87 15.58 -52.78
CA ASN A 19 -12.60 14.77 -53.97
C ASN A 19 -11.62 13.62 -53.72
N GLN A 20 -12.05 12.46 -54.01
CA GLN A 20 -11.44 11.29 -54.64
C GLN A 20 -9.96 11.33 -55.05
N ALA A 21 -9.24 10.28 -54.68
CA ALA A 21 -8.38 9.53 -55.60
C ALA A 21 -8.09 8.12 -55.11
N SER A 22 -8.50 7.16 -55.88
CA SER A 22 -8.29 5.74 -55.82
C SER A 22 -6.84 5.36 -56.16
N ALA A 23 -6.24 4.44 -55.39
CA ALA A 23 -5.10 3.65 -55.86
C ALA A 23 -5.18 2.23 -55.32
N ARG A 24 -5.52 1.29 -56.17
CA ARG A 24 -5.39 -0.17 -55.96
C ARG A 24 -3.95 -0.59 -56.18
N ALA A 25 -3.47 -1.54 -55.37
CA ALA A 25 -2.42 -2.49 -55.71
C ALA A 25 -2.30 -3.63 -54.67
N PRO A 26 -1.65 -4.75 -54.99
CA PRO A 26 -2.34 -6.00 -55.17
C PRO A 26 -2.02 -7.04 -54.06
N CYS A 27 -2.87 -8.06 -53.96
CA CYS A 27 -2.70 -9.24 -53.14
C CYS A 27 -1.50 -10.09 -53.58
N ALA A 28 -0.56 -10.34 -52.68
CA ALA A 28 0.43 -11.39 -52.81
C ALA A 28 0.05 -12.53 -51.84
N SER A 29 -0.39 -13.63 -52.41
CA SER A 29 -0.67 -14.88 -51.71
C SER A 29 0.64 -15.58 -51.36
N PHE A 30 0.95 -15.71 -50.07
CA PHE A 30 2.04 -16.58 -49.58
C PHE A 30 1.42 -17.88 -49.04
N ARG A 31 1.69 -19.00 -49.74
CA ARG A 31 1.39 -20.37 -49.30
C ARG A 31 2.43 -20.78 -48.26
N LEU A 32 1.99 -21.08 -47.03
CA LEU A 32 2.79 -21.72 -46.00
C LEU A 32 2.61 -23.25 -46.10
N ARG A 33 3.74 -23.95 -46.25
CA ARG A 33 3.86 -25.41 -46.07
C ARG A 33 3.89 -25.76 -44.58
N PRO A 34 3.29 -26.88 -44.16
CA PRO A 34 3.39 -27.32 -42.76
C PRO A 34 4.67 -28.09 -42.54
N GLY A 35 5.49 -27.63 -41.61
CA GLY A 35 6.62 -28.36 -41.06
C GLY A 35 6.47 -28.39 -39.54
N ALA A 36 6.25 -29.59 -39.00
CA ALA A 36 6.15 -29.84 -37.57
C ALA A 36 7.50 -29.59 -36.87
N ALA A 37 7.51 -28.72 -35.90
CA ALA A 37 8.51 -28.74 -34.83
C ALA A 37 7.80 -28.23 -33.56
N ALA A 38 7.49 -29.13 -32.65
CA ALA A 38 7.01 -28.83 -31.30
C ALA A 38 8.16 -28.20 -30.51
N ILE A 39 8.18 -26.89 -30.38
CA ILE A 39 9.04 -26.19 -29.41
C ILE A 39 8.18 -25.96 -28.17
N ALA A 40 8.42 -26.79 -27.16
CA ALA A 40 7.93 -26.55 -25.81
C ALA A 40 8.62 -25.29 -25.27
N VAL A 41 7.96 -24.14 -25.37
CA VAL A 41 8.40 -22.92 -24.71
C VAL A 41 8.00 -23.04 -23.24
N PHE A 42 8.94 -23.45 -22.42
CA PHE A 42 8.89 -23.28 -20.98
C PHE A 42 8.92 -21.77 -20.69
N PHE A 43 7.75 -21.15 -20.57
CA PHE A 43 7.61 -19.85 -19.92
C PHE A 43 7.85 -20.05 -18.43
N VAL A 44 9.10 -19.98 -18.02
CA VAL A 44 9.44 -19.67 -16.63
C VAL A 44 9.03 -18.22 -16.42
N LEU A 45 7.76 -18.01 -15.99
CA LEU A 45 7.34 -16.75 -15.40
C LEU A 45 8.19 -16.55 -14.13
N TRP A 46 9.25 -15.79 -14.24
CA TRP A 46 9.90 -15.18 -13.10
C TRP A 46 8.84 -14.34 -12.42
N LEU A 47 8.30 -14.84 -11.31
CA LEU A 47 7.54 -14.07 -10.35
C LEU A 47 8.49 -13.01 -9.78
N LEU A 48 8.57 -11.87 -10.46
CA LEU A 48 9.08 -10.65 -9.85
C LEU A 48 8.26 -10.44 -8.58
N PRO A 49 8.89 -10.23 -7.42
CA PRO A 49 8.16 -9.84 -6.23
C PRO A 49 7.35 -8.61 -6.61
N THR A 50 6.03 -8.72 -6.55
CA THR A 50 5.12 -7.59 -6.74
C THR A 50 5.48 -6.59 -5.66
N VAL A 51 6.28 -5.60 -6.06
CA VAL A 51 6.61 -4.46 -5.23
C VAL A 51 5.28 -3.88 -4.79
N CYS A 52 5.02 -3.96 -3.49
CA CYS A 52 3.84 -3.41 -2.87
C CYS A 52 3.85 -1.90 -3.14
N ARG A 53 3.20 -1.48 -4.24
CA ARG A 53 2.92 -0.05 -4.46
C ARG A 53 2.00 0.38 -3.34
N ALA A 54 2.44 1.35 -2.57
CA ALA A 54 1.60 2.07 -1.63
C ALA A 54 0.51 2.83 -2.42
N GLN A 55 -0.57 2.13 -2.76
CA GLN A 55 -1.76 2.73 -3.40
C GLN A 55 -2.89 2.75 -2.40
N SER A 56 -3.82 3.69 -2.58
CA SER A 56 -4.95 4.01 -1.72
C SER A 56 -5.49 2.74 -1.05
N ARG A 57 -5.21 2.61 0.23
CA ARG A 57 -5.52 1.40 0.95
C ARG A 57 -6.93 1.49 1.41
N ASP A 58 -7.67 0.46 1.13
CA ASP A 58 -8.99 0.34 1.70
C ASP A 58 -8.86 0.19 3.21
N VAL A 59 -9.68 0.97 3.89
CA VAL A 59 -9.81 0.99 5.34
C VAL A 59 -11.16 0.41 5.71
N VAL A 60 -11.24 -0.19 6.90
CA VAL A 60 -12.48 -0.81 7.39
C VAL A 60 -13.65 0.17 7.39
N CYS A 61 -13.45 1.39 7.90
CA CYS A 61 -14.47 2.43 7.87
C CYS A 61 -13.92 3.72 7.25
N ARG A 62 -14.64 4.23 6.22
CA ARG A 62 -14.39 5.52 5.59
C ARG A 62 -15.69 6.29 5.47
N GLU A 63 -15.72 7.53 6.01
CA GLU A 63 -16.89 8.41 5.90
C GLU A 63 -18.20 7.75 6.36
N GLY A 64 -18.12 6.97 7.44
CA GLY A 64 -19.28 6.27 7.99
C GLY A 64 -19.70 5.02 7.21
N VAL A 65 -18.90 4.54 6.27
CA VAL A 65 -19.19 3.32 5.51
C VAL A 65 -18.20 2.22 5.87
N GLY A 66 -18.70 1.01 6.07
CA GLY A 66 -17.94 -0.17 6.46
C GLY A 66 -17.91 -0.38 7.97
N ASP A 67 -17.85 -1.64 8.38
CA ASP A 67 -17.81 -2.06 9.78
C ASP A 67 -17.00 -3.35 9.98
N PHE A 68 -16.46 -3.50 11.16
CA PHE A 68 -15.75 -4.70 11.60
C PHE A 68 -15.88 -4.86 13.10
N GLU A 69 -16.08 -6.10 13.54
CA GLU A 69 -16.07 -6.47 14.94
C GLU A 69 -15.38 -7.83 15.13
N ALA A 70 -14.52 -7.91 16.14
CA ALA A 70 -13.87 -9.14 16.54
C ALA A 70 -13.62 -9.15 18.05
N GLU A 71 -13.61 -10.35 18.62
CA GLU A 71 -13.31 -10.61 20.03
C GLU A 71 -12.04 -11.44 20.12
N PHE A 72 -11.16 -11.07 21.05
CA PHE A 72 -9.95 -11.82 21.37
C PHE A 72 -10.19 -12.78 22.53
N LEU A 73 -9.30 -13.76 22.70
CA LEU A 73 -9.42 -14.81 23.74
C LEU A 73 -9.57 -14.29 25.19
N THR A 74 -9.11 -13.06 25.45
CA THR A 74 -9.24 -12.40 26.76
C THR A 74 -10.59 -11.75 27.00
N GLY A 75 -11.52 -11.84 26.03
CA GLY A 75 -12.82 -11.17 26.10
C GLY A 75 -12.76 -9.68 25.67
N VAL A 76 -11.61 -9.19 25.22
CA VAL A 76 -11.49 -7.84 24.65
C VAL A 76 -12.03 -7.88 23.22
N ARG A 77 -12.99 -7.00 22.95
CA ARG A 77 -13.63 -6.85 21.64
C ARG A 77 -13.21 -5.54 21.01
N VAL A 78 -12.81 -5.58 19.75
CA VAL A 78 -12.58 -4.40 18.90
C VAL A 78 -13.80 -4.18 18.03
N ARG A 79 -14.22 -2.92 17.91
CA ARG A 79 -15.24 -2.50 16.95
C ARG A 79 -14.78 -1.25 16.21
N VAL A 80 -14.91 -1.28 14.87
CA VAL A 80 -14.72 -0.13 13.98
C VAL A 80 -15.93 -0.08 13.08
N GLY A 81 -16.53 1.10 12.91
CA GLY A 81 -17.72 1.25 12.06
C GLY A 81 -18.25 2.68 12.06
N PRO A 82 -19.45 2.90 11.50
CA PRO A 82 -20.07 4.22 11.52
C PRO A 82 -20.30 4.68 12.95
N ALA A 83 -19.98 5.95 13.21
CA ALA A 83 -20.35 6.57 14.47
C ALA A 83 -21.86 6.83 14.48
N ARG A 84 -22.51 6.51 15.60
CA ARG A 84 -23.95 6.73 15.80
C ARG A 84 -24.15 7.87 16.79
N PHE A 85 -24.79 8.93 16.33
CA PHE A 85 -25.26 10.03 17.17
C PHE A 85 -26.80 9.96 17.27
N GLY A 86 -27.30 9.26 18.28
CA GLY A 86 -28.72 8.95 18.38
C GLY A 86 -29.16 8.03 17.23
N ASP A 87 -30.29 8.37 16.59
CA ASP A 87 -30.86 7.63 15.46
C ASP A 87 -30.28 8.04 14.08
N LEU A 88 -29.37 9.01 14.06
CA LEU A 88 -28.78 9.53 12.83
C LEU A 88 -27.46 8.83 12.53
N GLU A 89 -27.38 8.18 11.37
CA GLU A 89 -26.11 7.71 10.81
C GLU A 89 -25.26 8.92 10.43
N SER A 90 -24.09 9.02 11.05
CA SER A 90 -23.15 10.11 10.73
C SER A 90 -22.17 9.64 9.64
N ARG A 91 -21.70 10.59 8.81
CA ARG A 91 -20.66 10.34 7.81
C ARG A 91 -19.26 10.29 8.42
N VAL A 92 -19.13 9.82 9.65
CA VAL A 92 -17.88 9.66 10.38
C VAL A 92 -17.78 8.27 10.98
N CYS A 93 -16.56 7.84 11.22
CA CYS A 93 -16.24 6.54 11.77
C CYS A 93 -15.98 6.62 13.27
N ALA A 94 -16.27 5.53 13.97
CA ALA A 94 -15.91 5.31 15.36
C ALA A 94 -15.05 4.06 15.50
N ALA A 95 -14.12 4.07 16.46
CA ALA A 95 -13.34 2.93 16.86
C ALA A 95 -13.37 2.80 18.39
N ALA A 96 -13.56 1.60 18.89
CA ALA A 96 -13.63 1.33 20.34
C ALA A 96 -13.12 -0.07 20.68
N LEU A 97 -12.63 -0.22 21.93
CA LEU A 97 -12.38 -1.50 22.57
C LEU A 97 -13.36 -1.66 23.72
N SER A 98 -13.95 -2.86 23.88
CA SER A 98 -14.83 -3.18 25.00
C SER A 98 -14.40 -4.47 25.69
N TRP A 99 -14.66 -4.57 27.00
CA TRP A 99 -14.41 -5.74 27.83
C TRP A 99 -15.39 -5.76 28.99
N GLY A 100 -16.06 -6.87 29.23
CA GLY A 100 -17.19 -6.92 30.15
C GLY A 100 -18.20 -5.81 29.77
N ASP A 101 -18.59 -5.01 30.76
CA ASP A 101 -19.51 -3.87 30.58
C ASP A 101 -18.79 -2.54 30.35
N GLN A 102 -17.47 -2.54 30.15
CA GLN A 102 -16.67 -1.34 29.97
C GLN A 102 -16.36 -1.11 28.49
N ASN A 103 -16.14 0.17 28.14
CA ASN A 103 -15.83 0.60 26.78
C ASN A 103 -14.78 1.71 26.78
N LEU A 104 -13.78 1.56 25.93
CA LEU A 104 -12.75 2.56 25.65
C LEU A 104 -12.93 3.09 24.22
N VAL A 105 -13.37 4.34 24.11
CA VAL A 105 -13.50 5.01 22.83
C VAL A 105 -12.11 5.47 22.35
N ILE A 106 -11.71 5.03 21.16
CA ILE A 106 -10.43 5.35 20.54
C ILE A 106 -10.60 6.54 19.59
N GLY A 107 -11.70 6.59 18.87
CA GLY A 107 -12.12 7.69 18.01
C GLY A 107 -13.63 7.63 17.83
N ASP A 108 -14.31 8.75 17.94
CA ASP A 108 -15.77 8.87 17.91
C ASP A 108 -16.29 9.66 16.69
N SER A 109 -15.39 10.39 16.01
CA SER A 109 -15.73 11.30 14.91
C SER A 109 -14.61 11.33 13.84
N ALA A 110 -14.02 10.17 13.56
CA ALA A 110 -12.94 10.06 12.61
C ALA A 110 -13.44 10.06 11.15
N ALA A 111 -12.72 10.69 10.24
CA ALA A 111 -12.97 10.55 8.79
C ALA A 111 -12.67 9.13 8.30
N GLN A 112 -11.69 8.47 8.91
CA GLN A 112 -11.34 7.07 8.63
C GLN A 112 -10.91 6.38 9.93
N ALA A 113 -11.29 5.13 10.07
CA ALA A 113 -10.84 4.25 11.12
C ALA A 113 -10.61 2.84 10.57
N ASP A 114 -9.51 2.20 10.97
CA ASP A 114 -9.11 0.91 10.44
C ASP A 114 -8.49 0.04 11.53
N VAL A 115 -8.65 -1.26 11.39
CA VAL A 115 -7.92 -2.27 12.17
C VAL A 115 -6.80 -2.81 11.28
N ASP A 116 -5.57 -2.55 11.66
CA ASP A 116 -4.42 -3.01 10.90
C ASP A 116 -3.92 -4.39 11.37
N ALA A 117 -3.78 -4.59 12.67
CA ALA A 117 -3.39 -5.85 13.26
C ALA A 117 -4.25 -6.17 14.50
N PHE A 118 -4.59 -7.44 14.69
CA PHE A 118 -5.39 -7.89 15.83
C PHE A 118 -4.95 -9.28 16.30
N GLY A 119 -4.59 -9.38 17.59
CA GLY A 119 -4.15 -10.62 18.21
C GLY A 119 -2.68 -10.96 17.98
N VAL A 120 -1.90 -10.03 17.41
CA VAL A 120 -0.49 -10.21 17.04
C VAL A 120 0.40 -9.47 18.03
N ASP A 121 1.57 -10.02 18.38
CA ASP A 121 2.62 -9.26 19.07
C ASP A 121 3.48 -8.53 18.05
N LEU A 122 3.48 -7.22 18.11
CA LEU A 122 4.32 -6.37 17.26
C LEU A 122 5.75 -6.19 17.80
N GLY A 123 6.21 -7.03 18.73
CA GLY A 123 7.48 -6.90 19.44
C GLY A 123 7.38 -6.12 20.76
N LEU A 124 6.15 -6.00 21.29
CA LEU A 124 5.82 -5.32 22.55
C LEU A 124 5.63 -6.30 23.72
N GLY A 125 5.78 -7.61 23.46
CA GLY A 125 5.65 -8.66 24.48
C GLY A 125 4.21 -8.98 24.90
N ALA A 126 3.23 -8.59 24.07
CA ALA A 126 1.83 -8.93 24.28
C ALA A 126 1.04 -8.85 22.96
N PRO A 127 0.00 -9.68 22.79
CA PRO A 127 -0.96 -9.51 21.70
C PRO A 127 -1.62 -8.13 21.74
N VAL A 128 -1.77 -7.51 20.59
CA VAL A 128 -2.28 -6.14 20.48
C VAL A 128 -3.46 -6.01 19.50
N ALA A 129 -4.23 -4.93 19.67
CA ALA A 129 -5.04 -4.31 18.64
C ALA A 129 -4.34 -3.04 18.17
N ALA A 130 -3.95 -3.02 16.91
CA ALA A 130 -3.36 -1.86 16.28
C ALA A 130 -4.38 -1.20 15.35
N LEU A 131 -4.73 0.04 15.65
CA LEU A 131 -5.73 0.81 14.94
C LEU A 131 -5.13 2.07 14.34
N GLN A 132 -5.51 2.39 13.12
CA GLN A 132 -5.18 3.66 12.48
C GLN A 132 -6.42 4.53 12.37
N VAL A 133 -6.28 5.79 12.78
CA VAL A 133 -7.37 6.76 12.87
C VAL A 133 -6.96 8.04 12.16
N LYS A 134 -7.76 8.50 11.20
CA LYS A 134 -7.63 9.82 10.57
C LYS A 134 -8.76 10.71 11.04
N LYS A 135 -8.43 11.80 11.72
CA LYS A 135 -9.44 12.67 12.34
C LYS A 135 -10.28 13.41 11.31
N SER A 136 -9.65 14.02 10.32
CA SER A 136 -10.35 14.75 9.27
C SER A 136 -9.79 14.46 7.88
N LYS A 137 -10.57 14.76 6.82
CA LYS A 137 -10.15 14.56 5.43
C LYS A 137 -9.01 15.49 5.00
N GLY A 138 -8.98 16.70 5.54
CA GLY A 138 -8.04 17.76 5.14
C GLY A 138 -6.73 17.75 5.92
N GLU A 139 -6.64 17.01 6.99
CA GLU A 139 -5.41 16.90 7.78
C GLU A 139 -4.50 15.79 7.24
N CYS A 140 -3.20 16.09 7.12
CA CYS A 140 -2.20 15.06 7.23
C CYS A 140 -2.30 14.59 8.68
N CYS A 141 -2.33 13.51 8.96
CA CYS A 141 -1.83 12.21 8.74
C CYS A 141 -2.66 11.26 9.61
N MET A 142 -2.38 9.96 9.57
CA MET A 142 -3.01 9.01 10.50
C MET A 142 -2.27 8.96 11.83
N GLU A 143 -3.01 8.62 12.90
CA GLU A 143 -2.48 8.14 14.17
C GLU A 143 -2.60 6.61 14.21
N TYR A 144 -1.50 5.93 14.46
CA TYR A 144 -1.44 4.49 14.67
C TYR A 144 -1.37 4.22 16.17
N ARG A 145 -2.45 3.71 16.75
CA ARG A 145 -2.61 3.47 18.19
C ARG A 145 -2.61 1.98 18.47
N ILE A 146 -1.71 1.56 19.33
CA ILE A 146 -1.45 0.15 19.65
C ILE A 146 -1.88 -0.11 21.09
N TYR A 147 -2.88 -0.95 21.27
CA TYR A 147 -3.43 -1.32 22.58
C TYR A 147 -3.14 -2.78 22.89
N SER A 148 -2.79 -3.09 24.14
CA SER A 148 -2.75 -4.47 24.59
C SER A 148 -4.14 -5.09 24.56
N LEU A 149 -4.23 -6.38 24.22
CA LEU A 149 -5.47 -7.16 24.29
C LEU A 149 -5.66 -7.85 25.65
N ARG A 150 -5.04 -7.33 26.70
CA ARG A 150 -5.33 -7.71 28.10
C ARG A 150 -6.56 -6.95 28.57
N ALA A 151 -7.33 -7.52 29.48
CA ALA A 151 -8.47 -6.85 30.11
C ALA A 151 -8.04 -6.25 31.46
N PRO A 152 -8.12 -4.93 31.67
CA PRO A 152 -8.47 -3.88 30.72
C PRO A 152 -7.38 -3.64 29.65
N PRO A 153 -7.76 -3.24 28.42
CA PRO A 153 -6.80 -2.86 27.40
C PRO A 153 -6.06 -1.56 27.76
N VAL A 154 -4.75 -1.53 27.49
CA VAL A 154 -3.88 -0.39 27.79
C VAL A 154 -3.24 0.09 26.52
N LEU A 155 -3.20 1.41 26.30
CA LEU A 155 -2.45 2.02 25.21
C LEU A 155 -0.95 1.79 25.45
N LEU A 156 -0.30 1.04 24.57
CA LEU A 156 1.12 0.72 24.65
C LEU A 156 1.96 1.75 23.87
N HIS A 157 1.49 2.17 22.70
CA HIS A 157 2.24 3.10 21.86
C HIS A 157 1.31 3.87 20.92
N THR A 158 1.78 5.05 20.46
CA THR A 158 1.12 5.82 19.39
C THR A 158 2.19 6.32 18.42
N ILE A 159 2.05 6.04 17.14
CA ILE A 159 2.88 6.58 16.06
C ILE A 159 2.04 7.56 15.24
N ARG A 160 2.57 8.72 14.90
CA ARG A 160 1.88 9.76 14.14
C ARG A 160 2.69 10.17 12.94
N GLY A 161 2.02 10.49 11.84
CA GLY A 161 2.70 11.14 10.72
C GLY A 161 2.77 10.34 9.43
N GLY A 162 2.21 9.12 9.38
CA GLY A 162 2.05 8.36 8.15
C GLY A 162 0.69 8.58 7.50
N GLU A 163 0.58 8.41 6.19
CA GLU A 163 -0.72 8.30 5.52
C GLU A 163 -1.36 6.93 5.71
N PHE A 164 -0.57 5.96 6.09
CA PHE A 164 -0.99 4.60 6.38
C PHE A 164 -0.01 3.91 7.34
N PHE A 165 -0.45 2.80 7.90
CA PHE A 165 0.38 1.84 8.60
C PHE A 165 -0.05 0.42 8.20
N SER A 166 0.93 -0.48 8.07
CA SER A 166 0.68 -1.87 7.72
C SER A 166 1.66 -2.78 8.42
N ALA A 167 1.20 -3.43 9.47
CA ALA A 167 1.97 -4.45 10.15
C ALA A 167 2.04 -5.71 9.28
N ALA A 168 3.23 -6.24 9.03
CA ALA A 168 3.46 -7.41 8.20
C ALA A 168 4.75 -8.12 8.63
N ASP A 169 4.74 -9.44 8.63
CA ASP A 169 5.96 -10.26 8.70
C ASP A 169 6.48 -10.42 7.26
N THR A 170 7.26 -9.43 6.83
CA THR A 170 7.54 -9.21 5.40
C THR A 170 8.44 -10.27 4.80
N ASP A 171 9.41 -10.75 5.55
CA ASP A 171 10.38 -11.74 5.13
C ASP A 171 10.11 -13.12 5.75
N LEU A 172 8.99 -13.27 6.47
CA LEU A 172 8.55 -14.49 7.14
C LEU A 172 9.55 -15.00 8.19
N ASP A 173 10.23 -14.09 8.87
CA ASP A 173 11.19 -14.43 9.93
C ASP A 173 10.56 -14.47 11.34
N GLY A 174 9.25 -14.22 11.42
CA GLY A 174 8.45 -14.21 12.66
C GLY A 174 8.51 -12.87 13.40
N ARG A 175 9.19 -11.86 12.87
CA ARG A 175 9.18 -10.50 13.40
C ARG A 175 8.30 -9.64 12.54
N VAL A 176 7.48 -8.83 13.16
CA VAL A 176 6.52 -7.98 12.45
C VAL A 176 7.11 -6.60 12.21
N GLU A 177 7.16 -6.20 10.96
CA GLU A 177 7.46 -4.84 10.53
C GLU A 177 6.19 -4.02 10.45
N ILE A 178 6.32 -2.70 10.67
CA ILE A 178 5.26 -1.72 10.39
C ILE A 178 5.72 -0.87 9.22
N TRP A 179 5.15 -1.15 8.06
CA TRP A 179 5.33 -0.37 6.84
C TRP A 179 4.48 0.88 6.90
N THR A 180 5.09 2.02 6.61
CA THR A 180 4.44 3.32 6.57
C THR A 180 5.18 4.25 5.63
N ASP A 181 4.75 5.49 5.57
CA ASP A 181 5.48 6.61 5.00
C ASP A 181 5.64 7.72 6.05
N ASP A 182 6.58 8.61 5.83
CA ASP A 182 6.77 9.77 6.71
C ASP A 182 6.13 11.02 6.08
N ALA A 183 4.81 10.95 5.91
CA ALA A 183 4.02 12.01 5.31
C ALA A 183 4.14 13.34 6.06
N ALA A 184 4.23 13.28 7.41
CA ALA A 184 4.38 14.47 8.23
C ALA A 184 5.70 15.21 7.97
N SER A 185 6.75 14.52 7.53
CA SER A 185 8.02 15.17 7.19
C SER A 185 7.91 16.06 5.96
N VAL A 186 7.07 15.66 5.02
CA VAL A 186 6.91 16.36 3.72
C VAL A 186 5.69 17.26 3.66
N GLU A 187 4.78 17.22 4.63
CA GLU A 187 3.67 18.18 4.71
C GLU A 187 4.18 19.61 4.87
N GLY A 188 3.80 20.49 3.96
CA GLY A 188 4.30 21.86 3.88
C GLY A 188 5.75 21.99 3.38
N PHE A 189 6.39 20.91 2.92
CA PHE A 189 7.73 20.95 2.35
C PHE A 189 7.72 21.76 1.04
N GLU A 190 8.64 22.72 0.92
CA GLU A 190 8.69 23.63 -0.22
C GLU A 190 7.37 24.41 -0.46
N ASN A 191 6.60 24.66 0.60
CA ASN A 191 5.26 25.26 0.57
C ASN A 191 4.21 24.45 -0.20
N LEU A 192 4.44 23.16 -0.39
CA LEU A 192 3.52 22.24 -1.03
C LEU A 192 2.82 21.38 0.01
N ARG A 193 1.52 21.14 -0.18
CA ARG A 193 0.80 20.17 0.62
C ARG A 193 1.18 18.75 0.16
N LEU A 194 0.97 17.77 1.01
CA LEU A 194 1.27 16.37 0.72
C LEU A 194 0.66 15.89 -0.62
N HIS A 195 -0.61 16.23 -0.88
CA HIS A 195 -1.27 15.87 -2.14
C HIS A 195 -0.67 16.56 -3.39
N ASP A 196 0.03 17.67 -3.21
CA ASP A 196 0.73 18.37 -4.30
C ASP A 196 2.11 17.75 -4.58
N LEU A 197 2.70 17.08 -3.59
CA LEU A 197 3.98 16.39 -3.73
C LEU A 197 3.87 15.06 -4.46
N ASP A 198 2.71 14.40 -4.36
CA ASP A 198 2.40 13.09 -4.91
C ASP A 198 3.35 11.97 -4.44
N PHE A 199 4.10 12.21 -3.36
CA PHE A 199 4.89 11.19 -2.68
C PHE A 199 5.07 11.50 -1.20
N ALA A 200 5.24 10.45 -0.40
CA ALA A 200 5.79 10.53 0.95
C ALA A 200 6.90 9.49 1.10
N PRO A 201 7.99 9.80 1.85
CA PRO A 201 9.12 8.89 1.99
C PRO A 201 8.68 7.57 2.65
N PRO A 202 8.83 6.41 1.99
CA PRO A 202 8.50 5.14 2.60
C PRO A 202 9.42 4.84 3.77
N MET A 203 8.89 4.19 4.79
CA MET A 203 9.59 3.86 6.02
C MET A 203 9.17 2.50 6.55
N VAL A 204 10.12 1.76 7.11
CA VAL A 204 9.88 0.49 7.78
C VAL A 204 10.27 0.63 9.23
N LEU A 205 9.32 0.36 10.12
CA LEU A 205 9.51 0.43 11.56
C LEU A 205 9.42 -0.97 12.15
N ARG A 206 10.03 -1.17 13.32
CA ARG A 206 9.91 -2.40 14.09
C ARG A 206 10.02 -2.10 15.57
N PHE A 207 9.21 -2.78 16.37
CA PHE A 207 9.44 -2.83 17.80
C PHE A 207 10.46 -3.90 18.16
N ALA A 208 11.41 -3.57 19.02
CA ALA A 208 12.31 -4.52 19.61
C ALA A 208 12.49 -4.20 21.10
N ARG A 209 12.06 -5.13 21.94
CA ARG A 209 12.06 -4.96 23.40
C ARG A 209 11.36 -3.67 23.85
N GLY A 210 10.20 -3.39 23.28
CA GLY A 210 9.40 -2.20 23.57
C GLY A 210 9.90 -0.88 22.97
N ARG A 211 11.03 -0.87 22.25
CA ARG A 211 11.59 0.31 21.58
C ARG A 211 11.16 0.36 20.13
N LEU A 212 10.76 1.52 19.65
CA LEU A 212 10.42 1.74 18.25
C LEU A 212 11.66 2.09 17.44
N LEU A 213 12.02 1.25 16.48
CA LEU A 213 13.25 1.37 15.70
C LEU A 213 12.96 1.58 14.21
N ASN A 214 13.86 2.29 13.53
CA ASN A 214 13.90 2.33 12.07
C ASN A 214 14.55 1.04 11.53
N ALA A 215 13.78 0.22 10.83
CA ALA A 215 14.24 -1.02 10.19
C ALA A 215 14.44 -0.88 8.68
N SER A 216 14.26 0.30 8.10
CA SER A 216 14.29 0.52 6.64
C SER A 216 15.58 0.05 5.99
N SER A 217 16.73 0.10 6.68
CA SER A 217 18.02 -0.36 6.15
C SER A 217 18.09 -1.86 5.93
N GLU A 218 17.19 -2.65 6.51
CA GLU A 218 17.09 -4.10 6.31
C GLU A 218 16.40 -4.44 4.98
N PHE A 219 15.61 -3.52 4.43
CA PHE A 219 14.80 -3.67 3.22
C PHE A 219 15.38 -2.91 2.00
N ARG A 220 16.71 -2.92 1.83
CA ARG A 220 17.41 -2.16 0.78
C ARG A 220 16.92 -2.44 -0.63
N SER A 221 16.59 -3.69 -0.94
CA SER A 221 16.11 -4.09 -2.27
C SER A 221 14.83 -3.34 -2.68
N PHE A 222 13.92 -3.10 -1.73
CA PHE A 222 12.73 -2.29 -1.96
C PHE A 222 13.09 -0.86 -2.35
N TYR A 223 14.01 -0.23 -1.62
CA TYR A 223 14.44 1.14 -1.92
C TYR A 223 15.25 1.22 -3.22
N ASP A 224 16.08 0.21 -3.51
CA ASP A 224 16.84 0.16 -4.76
C ASP A 224 15.92 0.06 -5.98
N GLN A 225 14.88 -0.78 -5.89
CA GLN A 225 13.88 -0.86 -6.96
C GLN A 225 13.16 0.48 -7.14
N LYS A 226 12.72 1.12 -6.06
CA LYS A 226 12.03 2.41 -6.12
C LYS A 226 12.92 3.51 -6.71
N ILE A 227 14.19 3.57 -6.32
CA ILE A 227 15.18 4.48 -6.90
C ILE A 227 15.38 4.21 -8.39
N ALA A 228 15.49 2.94 -8.79
CA ALA A 228 15.65 2.56 -10.19
C ALA A 228 14.42 2.96 -11.03
N ASP A 229 13.22 2.72 -10.52
CA ASP A 229 11.97 3.09 -11.17
C ASP A 229 11.84 4.62 -11.37
N GLU A 230 12.22 5.42 -10.37
CA GLU A 230 12.19 6.88 -10.51
C GLU A 230 13.30 7.40 -11.41
N ARG A 231 14.51 6.82 -11.35
CA ARG A 231 15.59 7.17 -12.30
C ARG A 231 15.23 6.85 -13.75
N ALA A 232 14.56 5.74 -14.01
CA ALA A 232 14.11 5.35 -15.35
C ALA A 232 13.11 6.34 -15.98
N LYS A 233 12.43 7.15 -15.17
CA LYS A 233 11.48 8.17 -15.63
C LYS A 233 12.16 9.54 -15.90
N LEU A 234 13.45 9.69 -15.57
CA LEU A 234 14.21 10.92 -15.77
C LEU A 234 15.00 10.83 -17.08
N THR A 235 14.68 11.69 -18.05
CA THR A 235 15.52 11.81 -19.26
C THR A 235 16.71 12.73 -19.01
N ALA A 236 17.79 12.55 -19.77
CA ALA A 236 18.97 13.42 -19.66
C ALA A 236 18.64 14.88 -19.96
N GLN A 237 17.71 15.14 -20.89
CA GLN A 237 17.26 16.49 -21.23
C GLN A 237 16.46 17.11 -20.07
N ASP A 238 15.48 16.37 -19.50
CA ASP A 238 14.67 16.87 -18.39
C ASP A 238 15.54 17.23 -17.18
N LEU A 239 16.51 16.36 -16.88
CA LEU A 239 17.44 16.59 -15.79
C LEU A 239 18.38 17.77 -16.08
N GLY A 240 18.85 17.93 -17.31
CA GLY A 240 19.65 19.08 -17.73
C GLY A 240 18.89 20.39 -17.61
N ASP A 241 17.65 20.44 -18.09
CA ASP A 241 16.77 21.61 -17.97
C ASP A 241 16.49 21.96 -16.51
N PHE A 242 16.24 20.96 -15.65
CA PHE A 242 16.03 21.18 -14.23
C PHE A 242 17.28 21.70 -13.52
N LYS A 243 18.45 21.16 -13.81
CA LYS A 243 19.73 21.62 -13.20
C LYS A 243 20.05 23.06 -13.57
N ASN A 244 19.57 23.55 -14.70
CA ASN A 244 19.73 24.94 -15.16
C ASN A 244 18.65 25.88 -14.60
N SER A 245 17.68 25.37 -13.83
CA SER A 245 16.66 26.17 -13.16
C SER A 245 17.14 26.70 -11.80
N ASP A 246 16.30 27.47 -11.12
CA ASP A 246 16.55 27.94 -9.75
C ASP A 246 16.24 26.90 -8.65
N GLY A 247 15.75 25.70 -9.03
CA GLY A 247 15.33 24.65 -8.12
C GLY A 247 14.04 24.93 -7.34
N ARG A 248 13.62 26.18 -7.27
CA ARG A 248 12.42 26.60 -6.49
C ARG A 248 11.14 26.40 -7.27
N LEU A 249 11.20 26.62 -8.56
CA LEU A 249 10.05 26.52 -9.49
C LEU A 249 8.87 27.39 -9.04
N ALA A 250 9.14 28.56 -8.51
CA ALA A 250 8.14 29.59 -8.27
C ALA A 250 7.33 29.80 -9.57
N PRO A 251 6.04 30.19 -9.47
CA PRO A 251 5.25 30.43 -10.68
C PRO A 251 5.95 31.50 -11.53
N ALA A 252 6.75 31.03 -12.46
CA ALA A 252 7.52 31.90 -13.34
C ALA A 252 6.60 32.29 -14.49
N THR A 253 6.19 33.53 -14.52
CA THR A 253 5.54 34.17 -15.67
C THR A 253 6.38 34.16 -16.95
N ALA A 254 7.63 33.70 -16.87
CA ALA A 254 8.63 33.73 -17.93
C ALA A 254 8.97 32.37 -18.58
N LEU A 255 8.41 31.25 -18.09
CA LEU A 255 8.70 29.94 -18.66
C LEU A 255 7.74 29.57 -19.80
N PRO A 256 8.19 28.83 -20.82
CA PRO A 256 7.31 28.33 -21.88
C PRO A 256 6.14 27.51 -21.33
N PRO A 257 4.97 27.52 -21.97
CA PRO A 257 3.83 26.71 -21.56
C PRO A 257 4.20 25.23 -21.40
N GLY A 258 3.80 24.63 -20.28
CA GLY A 258 4.10 23.22 -19.95
C GLY A 258 5.44 22.97 -19.22
N TRP A 259 6.40 23.88 -19.31
CA TRP A 259 7.69 23.76 -18.62
C TRP A 259 7.57 23.71 -17.10
N PRO A 260 6.75 24.54 -16.44
CA PRO A 260 6.62 24.49 -14.98
C PRO A 260 6.17 23.14 -14.47
N LEU A 261 5.20 22.49 -15.14
CA LEU A 261 4.70 21.16 -14.73
C LEU A 261 5.77 20.07 -14.96
N ARG A 262 6.49 20.13 -16.10
CA ARG A 262 7.56 19.19 -16.41
C ARG A 262 8.70 19.29 -15.41
N LEU A 263 9.24 20.48 -15.16
CA LEU A 263 10.32 20.70 -14.21
C LEU A 263 9.90 20.36 -12.77
N ARG A 264 8.63 20.63 -12.40
CA ARG A 264 8.09 20.20 -11.12
C ARG A 264 8.09 18.67 -10.99
N SER A 265 7.68 17.94 -12.02
CA SER A 265 7.73 16.48 -12.03
C SER A 265 9.17 15.95 -11.84
N VAL A 266 10.15 16.56 -12.52
CA VAL A 266 11.58 16.22 -12.35
C VAL A 266 12.03 16.49 -10.91
N LYS A 267 11.71 17.65 -10.36
CA LYS A 267 11.99 18.03 -8.96
C LYS A 267 11.47 16.98 -7.99
N MET A 268 10.19 16.56 -8.13
CA MET A 268 9.59 15.57 -7.25
C MET A 268 10.31 14.22 -7.33
N ARG A 269 10.63 13.74 -8.53
CA ARG A 269 11.38 12.49 -8.73
C ARG A 269 12.78 12.54 -8.12
N VAL A 270 13.50 13.64 -8.30
CA VAL A 270 14.83 13.82 -7.68
C VAL A 270 14.71 13.78 -6.17
N LEU A 271 13.73 14.46 -5.59
CA LEU A 271 13.47 14.42 -4.15
C LEU A 271 13.13 13.01 -3.67
N GLU A 272 12.27 12.29 -4.37
CA GLU A 272 11.90 10.92 -4.02
C GLU A 272 13.11 9.97 -4.02
N ILE A 273 13.99 10.07 -5.03
CA ILE A 273 15.26 9.33 -5.08
C ILE A 273 16.12 9.65 -3.85
N VAL A 274 16.30 10.92 -3.54
CA VAL A 274 17.11 11.37 -2.41
C VAL A 274 16.52 10.87 -1.09
N TRP A 275 15.21 11.03 -0.90
CA TRP A 275 14.51 10.55 0.29
C TRP A 275 14.63 9.03 0.46
N CYS A 276 14.53 8.25 -0.61
CA CYS A 276 14.73 6.80 -0.57
C CYS A 276 16.14 6.42 -0.09
N TYR A 277 17.18 7.13 -0.51
CA TYR A 277 18.52 6.91 0.01
C TYR A 277 18.62 7.26 1.52
N LEU A 278 18.10 8.43 1.91
CA LEU A 278 18.19 8.91 3.28
C LEU A 278 17.43 8.01 4.26
N TYR A 279 16.23 7.54 3.88
CA TYR A 279 15.41 6.68 4.75
C TYR A 279 15.93 5.25 4.81
N SER A 280 16.60 4.76 3.77
CA SER A 280 17.30 3.46 3.79
C SER A 280 18.67 3.49 4.51
N GLY A 281 19.02 4.59 5.16
CA GLY A 281 20.29 4.71 5.92
C GLY A 281 21.53 4.94 5.05
N ARG A 282 21.37 5.36 3.79
CA ARG A 282 22.46 5.60 2.83
C ARG A 282 22.68 7.10 2.62
N GLU A 283 22.96 7.82 3.70
CA GLU A 283 23.04 9.28 3.68
C GLU A 283 24.04 9.85 2.67
N GLU A 284 25.25 9.28 2.60
CA GLU A 284 26.27 9.73 1.63
C GLU A 284 25.81 9.58 0.19
N ALA A 285 25.15 8.45 -0.15
CA ALA A 285 24.61 8.22 -1.48
C ALA A 285 23.45 9.19 -1.78
N GLY A 286 22.61 9.48 -0.79
CA GLY A 286 21.54 10.46 -0.90
C GLY A 286 22.06 11.85 -1.22
N TRP A 287 23.03 12.34 -0.44
CA TRP A 287 23.61 13.67 -0.67
C TRP A 287 24.41 13.77 -1.96
N ARG A 288 25.09 12.70 -2.36
CA ARG A 288 25.76 12.63 -3.66
C ARG A 288 24.76 12.69 -4.81
N SER A 289 23.68 11.91 -4.74
CA SER A 289 22.58 11.94 -5.71
C SER A 289 21.93 13.31 -5.80
N LEU A 290 21.73 13.99 -4.67
CA LEU A 290 21.22 15.36 -4.66
C LEU A 290 22.16 16.31 -5.40
N ALA A 291 23.46 16.30 -5.08
CA ALA A 291 24.46 17.15 -5.72
C ALA A 291 24.58 16.87 -7.24
N GLU A 292 24.39 15.63 -7.67
CA GLU A 292 24.41 15.23 -9.06
C GLU A 292 23.21 15.76 -9.86
N MET A 293 22.02 15.76 -9.24
CA MET A 293 20.75 15.98 -9.95
C MET A 293 20.09 17.34 -9.66
N TRP A 294 20.52 18.09 -8.65
CA TRP A 294 19.91 19.35 -8.22
C TRP A 294 20.67 20.56 -8.78
N PRO A 295 20.01 21.72 -9.00
CA PRO A 295 20.70 22.98 -9.33
C PRO A 295 21.75 23.35 -8.29
N ALA A 296 22.99 23.58 -8.73
CA ALA A 296 24.12 23.85 -7.83
C ALA A 296 23.93 25.12 -6.99
N SER A 297 23.25 26.13 -7.54
CA SER A 297 22.97 27.40 -6.83
C SER A 297 21.96 27.26 -5.69
N ASP A 298 21.18 26.16 -5.64
CA ASP A 298 20.11 25.93 -4.65
C ASP A 298 20.43 24.76 -3.69
N LEU A 299 21.57 24.11 -3.86
CA LEU A 299 21.92 22.86 -3.19
C LEU A 299 21.89 22.96 -1.65
N ASP A 300 22.52 24.02 -1.11
CA ASP A 300 22.62 24.20 0.34
C ASP A 300 21.25 24.47 0.98
N ARG A 301 20.42 25.27 0.29
CA ARG A 301 19.07 25.56 0.75
C ARG A 301 18.19 24.31 0.80
N ILE A 302 18.16 23.53 -0.28
CA ILE A 302 17.31 22.31 -0.32
C ILE A 302 17.81 21.25 0.65
N ARG A 303 19.13 21.11 0.84
CA ARG A 303 19.71 20.23 1.84
C ARG A 303 19.24 20.60 3.25
N ALA A 304 19.30 21.88 3.59
CA ALA A 304 18.82 22.39 4.89
C ALA A 304 17.30 22.14 5.05
N ALA A 305 16.52 22.35 3.99
CA ALA A 305 15.08 22.07 4.00
C ALA A 305 14.77 20.59 4.24
N ILE A 306 15.49 19.67 3.57
CA ILE A 306 15.34 18.22 3.77
C ILE A 306 15.68 17.83 5.21
N LEU A 307 16.78 18.31 5.77
CA LEU A 307 17.18 18.04 7.15
C LEU A 307 16.11 18.55 8.13
N SER A 308 15.62 19.78 7.94
CA SER A 308 14.54 20.33 8.77
C SER A 308 13.23 19.56 8.66
N ALA A 309 12.88 19.05 7.47
CA ALA A 309 11.70 18.25 7.27
C ALA A 309 11.76 16.91 8.02
N ARG A 310 12.89 16.21 7.94
CA ARG A 310 13.08 14.89 8.61
C ARG A 310 12.86 14.93 10.12
N VAL A 311 13.22 16.02 10.79
CA VAL A 311 13.04 16.12 12.24
C VAL A 311 11.60 16.42 12.68
N ARG A 312 10.69 16.72 11.75
CA ARG A 312 9.26 16.96 12.06
C ARG A 312 8.41 15.70 11.94
N GLY A 313 8.92 14.67 11.27
CA GLY A 313 8.17 13.47 10.95
C GLY A 313 8.33 12.33 11.97
N ILE A 314 8.09 11.12 11.51
CA ILE A 314 8.15 9.89 12.30
C ILE A 314 9.55 9.66 12.85
N LEU A 315 10.61 10.08 12.15
CA LEU A 315 11.99 9.92 12.61
C LEU A 315 12.23 10.51 14.02
N SER A 316 11.51 11.58 14.38
CA SER A 316 11.61 12.20 15.70
C SER A 316 10.99 11.37 16.83
N GLN A 317 10.22 10.35 16.51
CA GLN A 317 9.52 9.48 17.45
C GLN A 317 10.26 8.16 17.71
N LEU A 318 11.41 7.94 17.04
CA LEU A 318 12.14 6.68 17.09
C LEU A 318 13.15 6.65 18.25
N ASP A 319 13.27 5.48 18.84
CA ASP A 319 14.27 5.18 19.89
C ASP A 319 15.64 4.81 19.31
N GLY A 320 15.75 4.66 17.99
CA GLY A 320 17.01 4.33 17.32
C GLY A 320 16.84 3.65 15.96
N ILE A 321 17.91 3.02 15.49
CA ILE A 321 17.96 2.28 14.24
C ILE A 321 18.08 0.79 14.57
N SER A 322 17.31 -0.04 13.90
CA SER A 322 17.43 -1.49 13.96
C SER A 322 18.79 -1.92 13.37
N VAL A 323 19.51 -2.72 14.11
CA VAL A 323 20.70 -3.37 13.57
C VAL A 323 20.25 -4.67 12.92
N PRO A 324 20.58 -4.90 11.65
CA PRO A 324 20.30 -6.19 11.01
C PRO A 324 20.87 -7.29 11.88
N VAL A 325 20.04 -8.17 12.39
CA VAL A 325 20.53 -9.42 12.98
C VAL A 325 21.15 -10.15 11.81
N SER A 326 22.49 -10.29 11.81
CA SER A 326 23.17 -11.13 10.83
C SER A 326 22.40 -12.42 10.77
N ALA A 327 21.74 -12.67 9.65
CA ALA A 327 21.03 -13.92 9.42
C ALA A 327 22.09 -15.02 9.51
N GLY A 328 22.28 -15.53 10.71
CA GLY A 328 23.00 -16.76 10.93
C GLY A 328 22.32 -17.77 10.05
N GLY A 329 22.94 -17.97 8.87
CA GLY A 329 22.32 -18.61 7.74
C GLY A 329 21.57 -19.87 8.16
N LYS A 330 20.48 -20.14 7.50
CA LYS A 330 19.70 -21.38 7.40
C LYS A 330 18.27 -21.38 7.94
N ASN A 331 17.73 -20.30 8.49
CA ASN A 331 16.36 -20.36 9.00
C ASN A 331 15.28 -19.87 8.01
N HIS A 332 15.62 -19.14 6.94
CA HIS A 332 14.63 -18.65 5.98
C HIS A 332 13.87 -19.77 5.22
N ALA A 333 14.51 -20.93 4.99
CA ALA A 333 13.84 -22.05 4.34
C ALA A 333 12.86 -22.81 5.26
N LYS A 334 13.04 -22.71 6.58
CA LYS A 334 12.20 -23.44 7.56
C LYS A 334 10.85 -22.79 7.85
N ILE A 335 10.69 -21.51 7.58
CA ILE A 335 9.45 -20.80 7.88
C ILE A 335 8.35 -21.19 6.88
N PHE A 336 8.68 -21.39 5.62
CA PHE A 336 7.74 -21.97 4.64
C PHE A 336 7.33 -23.42 4.99
N ASP A 337 8.23 -24.21 5.57
CA ASP A 337 7.90 -25.55 6.06
C ASP A 337 7.01 -25.57 7.30
N GLY A 338 6.93 -24.44 8.02
CA GLY A 338 6.07 -24.23 9.18
C GLY A 338 4.70 -23.62 8.85
N THR A 339 4.43 -23.33 7.57
CA THR A 339 3.14 -22.78 7.15
C THR A 339 2.02 -23.79 7.40
N VAL A 340 1.07 -23.38 8.22
CA VAL A 340 -0.06 -24.24 8.57
C VAL A 340 -1.10 -24.19 7.45
N ILE A 341 -1.48 -25.37 6.94
CA ILE A 341 -2.52 -25.46 5.92
C ILE A 341 -3.89 -25.47 6.59
N VAL A 342 -4.68 -24.45 6.27
CA VAL A 342 -6.06 -24.30 6.75
C VAL A 342 -6.98 -24.17 5.54
N SER A 343 -8.10 -24.89 5.55
CA SER A 343 -9.13 -24.69 4.54
C SER A 343 -10.12 -23.63 5.02
N ALA A 344 -10.17 -22.50 4.31
CA ALA A 344 -11.19 -21.47 4.53
C ALA A 344 -12.56 -21.86 3.95
N THR A 345 -12.58 -22.81 3.01
CA THR A 345 -13.81 -23.34 2.38
C THR A 345 -13.91 -24.83 2.65
N PRO A 346 -14.99 -25.33 3.24
CA PRO A 346 -15.18 -26.76 3.47
C PRO A 346 -15.04 -27.55 2.15
N GLY A 347 -14.21 -28.61 2.17
CA GLY A 347 -14.03 -29.50 1.03
C GLY A 347 -12.88 -29.14 0.07
N LEU A 348 -12.25 -27.98 0.19
CA LEU A 348 -11.12 -27.58 -0.66
C LEU A 348 -9.74 -27.99 -0.11
N THR A 349 -9.69 -28.71 1.00
CA THR A 349 -8.39 -29.19 1.55
C THR A 349 -7.77 -30.22 0.60
N PRO A 350 -6.49 -30.05 0.19
CA PRO A 350 -5.82 -31.02 -0.64
C PRO A 350 -5.86 -32.44 -0.06
N LYS A 351 -6.12 -33.45 -0.90
CA LYS A 351 -6.15 -34.85 -0.45
C LYS A 351 -4.81 -35.23 0.19
N GLY A 352 -4.84 -35.76 1.40
CA GLY A 352 -3.64 -36.23 2.13
C GLY A 352 -3.12 -35.28 3.20
N VAL A 353 -3.64 -34.07 3.30
CA VAL A 353 -3.27 -33.13 4.38
C VAL A 353 -4.23 -33.32 5.55
N LYS A 354 -3.73 -33.81 6.69
CA LYS A 354 -4.50 -33.84 7.93
C LYS A 354 -4.36 -32.49 8.64
N PRO A 355 -5.46 -31.75 8.90
CA PRO A 355 -5.37 -30.53 9.69
C PRO A 355 -4.85 -30.86 11.10
N LYS A 356 -3.87 -30.11 11.61
CA LYS A 356 -3.44 -30.18 13.00
C LYS A 356 -4.59 -29.74 13.91
N GLN A 357 -4.80 -30.45 14.98
CA GLN A 357 -6.03 -30.43 15.78
C GLN A 357 -6.31 -29.16 16.58
N GLU A 358 -5.42 -28.15 16.62
CA GLU A 358 -5.56 -26.95 17.47
C GLU A 358 -5.24 -25.66 16.73
N ILE A 359 -5.74 -25.54 15.48
CA ILE A 359 -5.48 -24.33 14.70
C ILE A 359 -6.77 -23.57 14.51
N THR A 360 -6.78 -22.33 14.98
CA THR A 360 -7.83 -21.35 14.63
C THR A 360 -7.52 -20.81 13.24
N PRO A 361 -8.44 -20.95 12.28
CA PRO A 361 -8.22 -20.44 10.92
C PRO A 361 -8.19 -18.92 10.88
N PRO A 362 -7.55 -18.31 9.85
CA PRO A 362 -7.59 -16.88 9.66
C PRO A 362 -9.02 -16.38 9.45
N LYS A 363 -9.33 -15.20 10.00
CA LYS A 363 -10.63 -14.53 9.82
C LYS A 363 -10.43 -13.22 9.04
N ALA A 364 -11.19 -13.01 7.98
CA ALA A 364 -11.11 -11.78 7.21
C ALA A 364 -11.49 -10.55 8.07
N ILE A 365 -10.65 -9.52 8.03
CA ILE A 365 -10.92 -8.16 8.51
C ILE A 365 -11.48 -7.35 7.34
N LEU A 366 -10.80 -7.40 6.20
CA LEU A 366 -11.16 -6.68 4.99
C LEU A 366 -10.78 -7.51 3.77
N MET A 367 -11.72 -7.70 2.86
CA MET A 367 -11.48 -8.27 1.53
C MET A 367 -12.01 -7.28 0.50
N GLU A 368 -11.10 -6.57 -0.14
CA GLU A 368 -11.44 -5.65 -1.22
C GLU A 368 -12.03 -6.42 -2.41
N ARG A 369 -13.10 -5.89 -2.98
CA ARG A 369 -13.65 -6.45 -4.19
C ARG A 369 -12.74 -6.12 -5.39
N PRO A 370 -12.59 -7.02 -6.37
CA PRO A 370 -11.92 -6.68 -7.60
C PRO A 370 -12.61 -5.49 -8.28
N PRO A 371 -11.89 -4.69 -9.07
CA PRO A 371 -12.49 -3.60 -9.83
C PRO A 371 -13.63 -4.14 -10.72
N PRO A 372 -14.67 -3.33 -10.97
CA PRO A 372 -15.80 -3.76 -11.77
C PRO A 372 -15.33 -4.23 -13.15
N VAL A 373 -15.73 -5.45 -13.50
CA VAL A 373 -15.46 -6.07 -14.80
C VAL A 373 -16.60 -5.76 -15.77
N THR A 374 -16.31 -5.74 -17.05
CA THR A 374 -17.34 -5.52 -18.08
C THR A 374 -18.33 -6.69 -18.12
N ALA A 375 -19.55 -6.45 -18.63
CA ALA A 375 -20.57 -7.50 -18.75
C ALA A 375 -20.10 -8.69 -19.58
N VAL A 376 -19.25 -8.46 -20.58
CA VAL A 376 -18.65 -9.51 -21.43
C VAL A 376 -17.66 -10.37 -20.65
N GLU A 377 -16.86 -9.77 -19.79
CA GLU A 377 -15.92 -10.49 -18.93
C GLU A 377 -16.65 -11.33 -17.87
N ILE A 378 -17.82 -10.88 -17.39
CA ILE A 378 -18.65 -11.65 -16.44
C ILE A 378 -19.29 -12.88 -17.13
N GLU A 379 -19.71 -12.77 -18.39
CA GLU A 379 -20.25 -13.93 -19.13
C GLU A 379 -19.21 -15.02 -19.38
N LEU A 380 -17.95 -14.63 -19.55
CA LEU A 380 -16.82 -15.56 -19.69
C LEU A 380 -16.36 -16.15 -18.35
N ALA A 381 -16.66 -15.49 -17.23
CA ALA A 381 -16.19 -15.82 -15.88
C ALA A 381 -17.18 -16.69 -15.08
N GLN A 382 -18.01 -17.51 -15.71
CA GLN A 382 -18.99 -18.38 -15.01
C GLN A 382 -18.35 -19.52 -14.18
N SER A 383 -17.04 -19.55 -13.99
CA SER A 383 -16.33 -20.53 -13.20
C SER A 383 -15.96 -20.01 -11.82
N GLU A 384 -16.16 -20.82 -10.82
CA GLU A 384 -15.60 -20.58 -9.48
C GLU A 384 -14.08 -20.67 -9.56
N SER A 385 -13.38 -19.57 -9.20
CA SER A 385 -11.92 -19.56 -9.09
C SER A 385 -11.52 -19.94 -7.68
N THR A 386 -10.52 -20.78 -7.54
CA THR A 386 -9.93 -21.11 -6.23
C THR A 386 -8.61 -20.36 -6.09
N LEU A 387 -8.51 -19.55 -5.06
CA LEU A 387 -7.27 -18.88 -4.67
C LEU A 387 -6.56 -19.67 -3.58
N LYS A 388 -5.27 -19.91 -3.77
CA LYS A 388 -4.38 -20.37 -2.73
C LYS A 388 -3.60 -19.15 -2.22
N LEU A 389 -3.80 -18.80 -0.97
CA LEU A 389 -3.20 -17.63 -0.33
C LEU A 389 -2.21 -18.08 0.74
N VAL A 390 -1.08 -17.40 0.84
CA VAL A 390 -0.20 -17.44 2.00
C VAL A 390 -0.45 -16.16 2.79
N ILE A 391 -0.89 -16.32 4.04
CA ILE A 391 -1.14 -15.24 4.99
C ILE A 391 -0.04 -15.32 6.05
N ASP A 392 0.65 -14.21 6.30
CA ASP A 392 1.72 -14.14 7.30
C ASP A 392 1.17 -14.13 8.75
N SER A 393 2.07 -14.15 9.71
CA SER A 393 1.74 -14.12 11.15
C SER A 393 1.11 -12.80 11.61
N ALA A 394 1.17 -11.76 10.79
CA ALA A 394 0.50 -10.48 11.02
C ALA A 394 -0.87 -10.36 10.29
N GLY A 395 -1.28 -11.39 9.55
CA GLY A 395 -2.57 -11.42 8.84
C GLY A 395 -2.56 -10.76 7.45
N LYS A 396 -1.37 -10.55 6.84
CA LYS A 396 -1.27 -9.98 5.49
C LYS A 396 -1.03 -11.06 4.45
N VAL A 397 -1.60 -10.87 3.25
CA VAL A 397 -1.39 -11.78 2.11
C VAL A 397 0.01 -11.58 1.55
N ARG A 398 0.82 -12.63 1.57
CA ARG A 398 2.21 -12.64 1.06
C ARG A 398 2.32 -13.19 -0.34
N SER A 399 1.48 -14.16 -0.68
CA SER A 399 1.42 -14.70 -2.03
C SER A 399 0.01 -15.15 -2.37
N VAL A 400 -0.31 -15.13 -3.65
CA VAL A 400 -1.56 -15.62 -4.21
C VAL A 400 -1.27 -16.45 -5.44
N GLU A 401 -1.93 -17.61 -5.54
CA GLU A 401 -1.88 -18.51 -6.69
C GLU A 401 -3.33 -18.85 -7.08
N VAL A 402 -3.68 -18.66 -8.35
CA VAL A 402 -4.99 -19.06 -8.88
C VAL A 402 -4.90 -20.52 -9.29
N LEU A 403 -5.77 -21.35 -8.72
CA LEU A 403 -5.86 -22.77 -9.06
C LEU A 403 -6.94 -22.96 -10.13
N GLY A 404 -6.54 -23.40 -11.31
CA GLY A 404 -7.42 -23.60 -12.45
C GLY A 404 -6.98 -22.84 -13.70
N ALA A 405 -7.88 -22.69 -14.68
CA ALA A 405 -7.58 -21.93 -15.89
C ALA A 405 -7.60 -20.42 -15.60
N VAL A 406 -6.47 -19.77 -15.82
CA VAL A 406 -6.33 -18.31 -15.63
C VAL A 406 -7.11 -17.57 -16.70
N GLN A 407 -8.07 -16.75 -16.29
CA GLN A 407 -8.82 -15.84 -17.16
C GLN A 407 -8.45 -14.38 -16.84
N SER A 408 -8.81 -13.45 -17.71
CA SER A 408 -8.51 -12.01 -17.53
C SER A 408 -9.07 -11.44 -16.21
N VAL A 409 -10.21 -11.98 -15.76
CA VAL A 409 -10.87 -11.62 -14.49
C VAL A 409 -10.00 -11.96 -13.28
N ASP A 410 -9.24 -13.04 -13.35
CA ASP A 410 -8.37 -13.50 -12.27
C ASP A 410 -7.23 -12.50 -11.97
N ALA A 411 -6.76 -11.77 -13.00
CA ALA A 411 -5.72 -10.76 -12.80
C ALA A 411 -6.17 -9.59 -11.91
N GLY A 412 -7.43 -9.13 -12.08
CA GLY A 412 -8.02 -8.10 -11.22
C GLY A 412 -8.22 -8.58 -9.78
N LEU A 413 -8.68 -9.83 -9.63
CA LEU A 413 -8.86 -10.47 -8.33
C LEU A 413 -7.52 -10.65 -7.62
N VAL A 414 -6.50 -11.17 -8.30
CA VAL A 414 -5.13 -11.30 -7.76
C VAL A 414 -4.59 -9.96 -7.29
N LYS A 415 -4.79 -8.89 -8.06
CA LYS A 415 -4.36 -7.55 -7.67
C LYS A 415 -5.07 -7.05 -6.41
N SER A 416 -6.37 -7.34 -6.24
CA SER A 416 -7.13 -6.90 -5.08
C SER A 416 -6.69 -7.60 -3.79
N THR A 417 -6.17 -8.84 -3.87
CA THR A 417 -5.72 -9.59 -2.69
C THR A 417 -4.57 -8.92 -1.94
N ALA A 418 -3.79 -8.05 -2.58
CA ALA A 418 -2.71 -7.31 -1.95
C ALA A 418 -3.18 -6.38 -0.83
N ASN A 419 -4.46 -5.97 -0.86
CA ASN A 419 -5.08 -5.10 0.14
C ASN A 419 -5.90 -5.89 1.18
N TRP A 420 -6.01 -7.21 1.04
CA TRP A 420 -6.78 -8.03 1.97
C TRP A 420 -6.06 -8.14 3.31
N LYS A 421 -6.86 -8.07 4.38
CA LYS A 421 -6.40 -8.14 5.75
C LYS A 421 -7.14 -9.25 6.49
N PHE A 422 -6.41 -9.97 7.32
CA PHE A 422 -6.96 -11.05 8.12
C PHE A 422 -6.51 -10.92 9.58
N ILE A 423 -7.30 -11.44 10.51
CA ILE A 423 -6.78 -11.95 11.77
C ILE A 423 -5.99 -13.20 11.37
N PRO A 424 -4.70 -13.36 11.77
CA PRO A 424 -3.91 -14.51 11.35
C PRO A 424 -4.47 -15.83 11.89
N ALA A 425 -3.95 -16.95 11.40
CA ALA A 425 -4.18 -18.22 12.03
C ALA A 425 -3.47 -18.30 13.39
N PHE A 426 -4.04 -19.01 14.35
CA PHE A 426 -3.40 -19.26 15.64
C PHE A 426 -3.16 -20.74 15.84
N SER A 427 -1.95 -21.09 16.30
CA SER A 427 -1.59 -22.43 16.75
C SER A 427 -1.17 -22.35 18.21
N ASN A 428 -1.91 -23.01 19.10
CA ASN A 428 -1.68 -22.93 20.56
C ASN A 428 -1.69 -21.49 21.11
N GLY A 429 -2.53 -20.61 20.55
CA GLY A 429 -2.62 -19.21 20.96
C GLY A 429 -1.60 -18.26 20.37
N GLU A 430 -0.61 -18.76 19.63
CA GLU A 430 0.41 -17.96 18.93
C GLU A 430 0.02 -17.73 17.47
N PRO A 431 0.19 -16.50 16.94
CA PRO A 431 -0.08 -16.22 15.54
C PRO A 431 0.94 -16.93 14.66
N VAL A 432 0.45 -17.54 13.56
CA VAL A 432 1.30 -18.31 12.64
C VAL A 432 0.98 -17.97 11.19
N ALA A 433 2.01 -18.04 10.36
CA ALA A 433 1.80 -17.99 8.91
C ALA A 433 0.97 -19.19 8.45
N SER A 434 0.02 -18.97 7.55
CA SER A 434 -0.91 -20.00 7.10
C SER A 434 -1.13 -19.98 5.60
N GLN A 435 -1.42 -21.15 5.05
CA GLN A 435 -1.84 -21.31 3.67
C GLN A 435 -3.32 -21.65 3.64
N ILE A 436 -4.12 -20.83 2.98
CA ILE A 436 -5.56 -21.06 2.86
C ILE A 436 -5.98 -21.25 1.40
N PHE A 437 -7.09 -21.98 1.22
CA PHE A 437 -7.76 -22.12 -0.05
C PHE A 437 -9.11 -21.41 0.03
N LEU A 438 -9.33 -20.45 -0.85
CA LEU A 438 -10.53 -19.63 -0.88
C LEU A 438 -11.22 -19.78 -2.23
N GLY A 439 -12.46 -20.31 -2.21
CA GLY A 439 -13.31 -20.30 -3.39
C GLY A 439 -13.93 -18.91 -3.58
N VAL A 440 -13.76 -18.34 -4.77
CA VAL A 440 -14.34 -17.05 -5.15
C VAL A 440 -15.30 -17.26 -6.30
N SER A 441 -16.55 -16.84 -6.12
CA SER A 441 -17.57 -16.85 -7.14
C SER A 441 -17.98 -15.41 -7.42
N LEU A 442 -17.79 -14.97 -8.67
CA LEU A 442 -18.27 -13.68 -9.13
C LEU A 442 -19.73 -13.87 -9.57
N LYS A 443 -20.69 -13.53 -8.69
CA LYS A 443 -22.11 -13.50 -9.01
C LYS A 443 -22.52 -12.06 -9.35
N ARG A 444 -23.42 -11.95 -10.35
CA ARG A 444 -24.15 -10.70 -10.62
C ARG A 444 -24.96 -10.25 -9.42
#